data_cf9a0e7fbaba43d0173fb2260292b9ac
#
_entry.id   cf9a0e7fbaba43d0173fb2260292b9ac
#
_cell.length_a   1.000
_cell.length_b   1.000
_cell.length_c   1.000
_cell.angle_alpha   90.00
_cell.angle_beta   90.00
_cell.angle_gamma   90.00
#
_symmetry.space_group_name_H-M   'P 1'
#
loop_
_entity.id
_entity.type
_entity.pdbx_description
1 polymer ?
#
loop_
_entity_poly.entity_id
_entity_poly.type
_entity_poly.pdbx_seq_one_letter_code
_entity_poly.pdbx_strand_id
1 'polypeptide(L)'
;MELFHRFKPHTLAFATLFIMCSSSWAANPNQQTEDEWKFTLKNAYINRDFDNDALKDTGSWSQAASLFYKSKMHDTPLVIADKPITIGADASVQYAVRLSSDKHVADTVLPFNKETQSQASDYLKYGATLKLGYDKTLLSVGELWLDLPVTAVDASRQLLTSYWGTNLKSQLSDQLYAEIGRVE
;
A
#
# COMPACT_ATOMS: atom_id res chain seq x y z
N MET A 1 -11.87 -21.53 -40.47
CA MET A 1 -12.99 -20.73 -39.94
C MET A 1 -13.02 -21.06 -38.44
N GLU A 2 -12.10 -20.40 -37.67
CA GLU A 2 -11.92 -20.66 -36.23
C GLU A 2 -12.46 -19.46 -35.47
N LEU A 3 -13.50 -19.72 -34.66
CA LEU A 3 -14.07 -18.77 -33.73
C LEU A 3 -13.20 -18.68 -32.49
N PHE A 4 -12.34 -17.68 -32.39
CA PHE A 4 -11.70 -17.29 -31.12
C PHE A 4 -12.73 -16.55 -30.25
N HIS A 5 -13.29 -17.24 -29.29
CA HIS A 5 -14.02 -16.62 -28.20
C HIS A 5 -13.04 -15.82 -27.35
N ARG A 6 -13.10 -14.47 -27.45
CA ARG A 6 -12.47 -13.54 -26.50
C ARG A 6 -13.17 -13.69 -25.14
N PHE A 7 -12.52 -14.39 -24.23
CA PHE A 7 -12.85 -14.27 -22.81
C PHE A 7 -12.47 -12.86 -22.34
N LYS A 8 -13.48 -12.03 -22.05
CA LYS A 8 -13.27 -10.82 -21.24
C LYS A 8 -13.05 -11.28 -19.81
N PRO A 9 -11.94 -10.90 -19.14
CA PRO A 9 -11.80 -11.16 -17.73
C PRO A 9 -12.86 -10.31 -17.01
N HIS A 10 -13.85 -10.95 -16.41
CA HIS A 10 -14.72 -10.31 -15.46
C HIS A 10 -13.87 -10.02 -14.22
N THR A 11 -13.64 -8.76 -13.93
CA THR A 11 -12.99 -8.32 -12.69
C THR A 11 -13.89 -8.76 -11.53
N LEU A 12 -13.54 -9.85 -10.87
CA LEU A 12 -14.20 -10.30 -9.66
C LEU A 12 -13.77 -9.32 -8.55
N ALA A 13 -14.67 -8.43 -8.16
CA ALA A 13 -14.49 -7.60 -6.99
C ALA A 13 -14.74 -8.47 -5.75
N PHE A 14 -13.68 -8.85 -5.03
CA PHE A 14 -13.79 -9.50 -3.74
C PHE A 14 -13.96 -8.41 -2.67
N ALA A 15 -15.13 -8.34 -2.06
CA ALA A 15 -15.31 -7.67 -0.79
C ALA A 15 -14.99 -8.70 0.31
N THR A 16 -13.91 -8.51 1.04
CA THR A 16 -13.52 -9.40 2.12
C THR A 16 -13.82 -8.73 3.45
N LEU A 17 -14.71 -9.33 4.23
CA LEU A 17 -15.01 -8.92 5.60
C LEU A 17 -14.05 -9.63 6.55
N PHE A 18 -13.23 -8.88 7.27
CA PHE A 18 -12.40 -9.41 8.34
C PHE A 18 -12.99 -9.04 9.70
N ILE A 19 -13.23 -10.04 10.52
CA ILE A 19 -13.53 -9.88 11.95
C ILE A 19 -12.31 -10.40 12.71
N MET A 20 -11.53 -9.48 13.26
CA MET A 20 -10.38 -9.83 14.08
C MET A 20 -10.70 -9.64 15.56
N CYS A 21 -10.53 -10.71 16.34
CA CYS A 21 -10.53 -10.64 17.79
C CYS A 21 -9.07 -10.57 18.25
N SER A 22 -8.58 -9.40 18.63
CA SER A 22 -7.24 -9.24 19.16
C SER A 22 -7.30 -8.90 20.64
N SER A 23 -6.47 -9.53 21.43
CA SER A 23 -6.24 -9.20 22.84
C SER A 23 -5.40 -7.93 23.05
N SER A 24 -4.96 -7.28 21.97
CA SER A 24 -4.32 -5.97 22.01
C SER A 24 -5.40 -4.87 22.03
N TRP A 25 -5.21 -3.87 22.85
CA TRP A 25 -6.10 -2.72 22.99
C TRP A 25 -6.37 -2.12 21.60
N ALA A 26 -7.61 -2.31 21.14
CA ALA A 26 -8.04 -1.75 19.86
C ALA A 26 -8.16 -0.24 20.05
N ALA A 27 -7.14 0.50 19.62
CA ALA A 27 -7.19 1.95 19.63
C ALA A 27 -8.31 2.40 18.69
N ASN A 28 -9.10 3.39 19.12
CA ASN A 28 -10.10 4.01 18.26
C ASN A 28 -9.43 4.50 16.96
N PRO A 29 -9.85 4.05 15.78
CA PRO A 29 -9.21 4.41 14.52
C PRO A 29 -9.25 5.92 14.22
N ASN A 30 -10.14 6.68 14.88
CA ASN A 30 -10.23 8.14 14.75
C ASN A 30 -9.32 8.91 15.71
N GLN A 31 -8.49 8.26 16.51
CA GLN A 31 -7.65 8.93 17.52
C GLN A 31 -6.24 9.26 17.02
N GLN A 32 -6.05 9.57 15.74
CA GLN A 32 -4.82 10.23 15.30
C GLN A 32 -4.83 11.67 15.81
N THR A 33 -4.20 11.90 16.96
CA THR A 33 -4.22 13.20 17.67
C THR A 33 -3.08 14.13 17.23
N GLU A 34 -2.03 13.59 16.60
CA GLU A 34 -0.85 14.33 16.17
C GLU A 34 -0.51 14.02 14.71
N ASP A 35 0.13 14.97 14.06
CA ASP A 35 0.71 14.77 12.74
C ASP A 35 1.94 13.85 12.84
N GLU A 36 2.03 12.87 11.98
CA GLU A 36 3.13 11.91 11.94
C GLU A 36 3.91 12.04 10.64
N TRP A 37 5.23 12.16 10.74
CA TRP A 37 6.13 12.12 9.61
C TRP A 37 7.06 10.92 9.72
N LYS A 38 7.17 10.15 8.65
CA LYS A 38 8.09 9.02 8.57
C LYS A 38 8.96 9.16 7.33
N PHE A 39 10.26 9.25 7.55
CA PHE A 39 11.26 9.20 6.49
C PHE A 39 11.98 7.85 6.50
N THR A 40 12.16 7.25 5.33
CA THR A 40 12.86 5.97 5.18
C THR A 40 13.86 6.06 4.04
N LEU A 41 15.08 5.62 4.30
CA LEU A 41 16.09 5.32 3.28
C LEU A 41 16.26 3.82 3.18
N LYS A 42 16.26 3.29 1.96
CA LYS A 42 16.47 1.87 1.71
C LYS A 42 17.55 1.69 0.65
N ASN A 43 18.53 0.86 0.96
CA ASN A 43 19.52 0.37 0.00
C ASN A 43 19.32 -1.13 -0.16
N ALA A 44 19.17 -1.60 -1.38
CA ALA A 44 18.97 -3.02 -1.68
C ALA A 44 19.98 -3.47 -2.75
N TYR A 45 20.68 -4.54 -2.43
CA TYR A 45 21.58 -5.23 -3.34
C TYR A 45 21.17 -6.69 -3.43
N ILE A 46 21.00 -7.17 -4.64
CA ILE A 46 20.70 -8.57 -4.95
C ILE A 46 21.66 -9.03 -6.02
N ASN A 47 22.28 -10.18 -5.82
CA ASN A 47 23.01 -10.91 -6.84
C ASN A 47 22.63 -12.39 -6.73
N ARG A 48 22.27 -12.98 -7.87
CA ARG A 48 21.93 -14.41 -7.97
C ARG A 48 22.61 -14.95 -9.21
N ASP A 49 23.48 -15.89 -8.98
CA ASP A 49 24.15 -16.66 -10.01
C ASP A 49 23.50 -18.05 -10.04
N PHE A 50 23.10 -18.51 -11.21
CA PHE A 50 22.40 -19.78 -11.36
C PHE A 50 23.35 -20.81 -12.00
N ASP A 51 23.46 -22.00 -11.39
CA ASP A 51 24.24 -23.11 -11.93
C ASP A 51 23.65 -23.69 -13.24
N ASN A 52 22.44 -23.27 -13.60
CA ASN A 52 21.76 -23.70 -14.81
C ASN A 52 21.91 -22.66 -15.91
N ASP A 53 22.66 -22.96 -16.96
CA ASP A 53 22.91 -22.08 -18.11
C ASP A 53 21.62 -21.62 -18.85
N ALA A 54 20.49 -22.32 -18.64
CA ALA A 54 19.19 -21.90 -19.18
C ALA A 54 18.58 -20.71 -18.43
N LEU A 55 19.05 -20.42 -17.23
CA LEU A 55 18.63 -19.28 -16.41
C LEU A 55 19.68 -18.18 -16.49
N LYS A 56 19.23 -16.96 -16.71
CA LYS A 56 20.13 -15.81 -16.71
C LYS A 56 20.42 -15.37 -15.27
N ASP A 57 21.67 -15.12 -14.98
CA ASP A 57 22.08 -14.48 -13.75
C ASP A 57 21.36 -13.15 -13.55
N THR A 58 20.97 -12.90 -12.31
CA THR A 58 20.21 -11.70 -11.96
C THR A 58 20.98 -10.87 -10.95
N GLY A 59 20.88 -9.56 -11.06
CA GLY A 59 21.50 -8.67 -10.10
C GLY A 59 20.95 -7.26 -10.20
N SER A 60 20.77 -6.63 -9.07
CA SER A 60 20.36 -5.24 -8.97
C SER A 60 20.95 -4.60 -7.73
N TRP A 61 21.35 -3.37 -7.89
CA TRP A 61 21.69 -2.48 -6.78
C TRP A 61 20.88 -1.21 -6.93
N SER A 62 20.13 -0.85 -5.90
CA SER A 62 19.24 0.30 -5.94
C SER A 62 19.15 0.98 -4.58
N GLN A 63 18.79 2.25 -4.62
CA GLN A 63 18.56 3.06 -3.44
C GLN A 63 17.22 3.76 -3.54
N ALA A 64 16.53 3.93 -2.42
CA ALA A 64 15.26 4.65 -2.36
C ALA A 64 15.18 5.55 -1.14
N ALA A 65 14.41 6.63 -1.32
CA ALA A 65 13.96 7.52 -0.27
C ALA A 65 12.43 7.57 -0.29
N SER A 66 11.83 7.50 0.89
CA SER A 66 10.37 7.58 1.04
C SER A 66 10.02 8.51 2.18
N LEU A 67 9.06 9.39 1.94
CA LEU A 67 8.49 10.29 2.93
C LEU A 67 6.99 10.04 3.02
N PHE A 68 6.51 9.77 4.22
CA PHE A 68 5.11 9.59 4.56
C PHE A 68 4.67 10.65 5.54
N TYR A 69 3.50 11.16 5.32
CA TYR A 69 2.80 12.07 6.21
C TYR A 69 1.43 11.51 6.56
N LYS A 70 1.08 11.51 7.84
CA LYS A 70 -0.26 11.24 8.33
C LYS A 70 -0.76 12.42 9.14
N SER A 71 -1.85 13.03 8.70
CA SER A 71 -2.42 14.12 9.48
C SER A 71 -3.14 13.59 10.71
N LYS A 72 -3.16 14.41 11.75
CA LYS A 72 -4.15 14.27 12.81
C LYS A 72 -5.57 14.39 12.23
N MET A 73 -6.55 13.90 12.99
CA MET A 73 -7.95 14.10 12.67
C MET A 73 -8.42 15.45 13.23
N HIS A 74 -9.13 16.21 12.40
CA HIS A 74 -9.67 17.52 12.75
C HIS A 74 -11.20 17.46 12.81
N ASP A 75 -11.79 18.02 13.86
CA ASP A 75 -13.22 18.15 13.96
C ASP A 75 -13.74 19.10 12.89
N THR A 76 -14.82 18.70 12.24
CA THR A 76 -15.57 19.56 11.33
C THR A 76 -16.76 20.20 12.08
N PRO A 77 -17.36 21.27 11.55
CA PRO A 77 -18.58 21.85 12.13
C PRO A 77 -19.81 20.92 11.97
N LEU A 78 -19.68 19.81 11.25
CA LEU A 78 -20.78 18.85 11.06
C LEU A 78 -20.86 17.91 12.26
N VAL A 79 -22.01 17.94 12.96
CA VAL A 79 -22.29 17.13 14.15
C VAL A 79 -23.48 16.22 13.89
N ILE A 80 -23.33 14.93 14.17
CA ILE A 80 -24.39 13.92 14.09
C ILE A 80 -24.51 13.26 15.46
N ALA A 81 -25.69 13.26 16.05
CA ALA A 81 -25.97 12.68 17.38
C ALA A 81 -24.90 13.09 18.42
N ASP A 82 -24.66 14.40 18.54
CA ASP A 82 -23.71 15.04 19.48
C ASP A 82 -22.24 14.67 19.28
N LYS A 83 -21.87 14.06 18.13
CA LYS A 83 -20.49 13.74 17.79
C LYS A 83 -20.06 14.43 16.50
N PRO A 84 -18.90 15.09 16.49
CA PRO A 84 -18.40 15.73 15.26
C PRO A 84 -17.98 14.69 14.23
N ILE A 85 -18.16 15.02 12.97
CA ILE A 85 -17.45 14.35 11.89
C ILE A 85 -16.01 14.88 11.86
N THR A 86 -15.05 13.99 11.77
CA THR A 86 -13.65 14.35 11.69
C THR A 86 -13.09 14.14 10.29
N ILE A 87 -12.09 14.92 9.92
CA ILE A 87 -11.42 14.83 8.62
C ILE A 87 -9.91 14.80 8.81
N GLY A 88 -9.23 14.03 7.98
CA GLY A 88 -7.78 13.97 7.90
C GLY A 88 -7.31 13.58 6.52
N ALA A 89 -6.01 13.70 6.28
CA ALA A 89 -5.41 13.29 5.02
C ALA A 89 -4.02 12.70 5.26
N ASP A 90 -3.69 11.64 4.53
CA ASP A 90 -2.33 11.10 4.50
C ASP A 90 -1.75 11.32 3.11
N ALA A 91 -0.42 11.43 3.03
CA ALA A 91 0.28 11.58 1.77
C ALA A 91 1.61 10.84 1.79
N SER A 92 2.10 10.44 0.63
CA SER A 92 3.45 9.91 0.50
C SER A 92 4.09 10.33 -0.82
N VAL A 93 5.41 10.38 -0.79
CA VAL A 93 6.25 10.39 -1.97
C VAL A 93 7.41 9.42 -1.76
N GLN A 94 7.66 8.58 -2.75
CA GLN A 94 8.67 7.55 -2.72
C GLN A 94 9.43 7.57 -4.04
N TYR A 95 10.75 7.60 -3.98
CA TYR A 95 11.60 7.62 -5.16
C TYR A 95 12.70 6.58 -5.02
N ALA A 96 12.92 5.79 -6.06
CA ALA A 96 13.98 4.82 -6.13
C ALA A 96 14.81 5.02 -7.39
N VAL A 97 16.11 4.77 -7.29
CA VAL A 97 17.06 4.83 -8.39
C VAL A 97 17.91 3.56 -8.43
N ARG A 98 18.16 3.04 -9.62
CA ARG A 98 19.09 1.94 -9.86
C ARG A 98 20.52 2.47 -9.89
N LEU A 99 21.39 1.81 -9.16
CA LEU A 99 22.82 2.12 -9.10
C LEU A 99 23.67 1.11 -9.90
N SER A 100 23.10 -0.06 -10.21
CA SER A 100 23.76 -1.09 -11.01
C SER A 100 23.55 -0.86 -12.51
N SER A 101 24.41 -1.50 -13.33
CA SER A 101 24.17 -1.68 -14.75
C SER A 101 22.97 -2.60 -15.03
N ASP A 102 22.66 -2.87 -16.31
CA ASP A 102 21.45 -3.54 -16.81
C ASP A 102 21.35 -5.05 -16.53
N LYS A 103 21.63 -5.50 -15.31
CA LYS A 103 21.36 -6.89 -14.96
C LYS A 103 19.86 -7.10 -14.73
N HIS A 104 19.38 -8.25 -15.14
CA HIS A 104 18.00 -8.65 -14.95
C HIS A 104 17.70 -8.96 -13.50
N VAL A 105 16.72 -8.30 -12.93
CA VAL A 105 15.96 -8.86 -11.83
C VAL A 105 14.49 -8.76 -12.23
N ALA A 106 13.89 -9.86 -12.58
CA ALA A 106 12.45 -9.90 -12.75
C ALA A 106 11.82 -9.75 -11.36
N ASP A 107 10.96 -8.75 -11.21
CA ASP A 107 9.95 -8.59 -10.16
C ASP A 107 10.36 -8.25 -8.72
N THR A 108 11.58 -7.89 -8.38
CA THR A 108 11.87 -7.83 -6.95
C THR A 108 12.20 -6.46 -6.40
N VAL A 109 12.92 -5.61 -7.11
CA VAL A 109 13.44 -4.37 -6.51
C VAL A 109 12.83 -3.13 -7.15
N LEU A 110 12.97 -3.00 -8.46
CA LEU A 110 12.36 -1.95 -9.27
C LEU A 110 11.46 -2.57 -10.35
N PRO A 111 10.51 -1.82 -10.91
CA PRO A 111 9.68 -2.29 -12.00
C PRO A 111 10.52 -2.81 -13.17
N PHE A 112 10.07 -3.92 -13.75
CA PHE A 112 10.70 -4.53 -14.91
C PHE A 112 9.90 -4.22 -16.17
N ASN A 113 10.56 -3.65 -17.16
CA ASN A 113 9.97 -3.41 -18.46
C ASN A 113 10.13 -4.67 -19.34
N LYS A 114 9.01 -5.30 -19.70
CA LYS A 114 8.98 -6.52 -20.52
C LYS A 114 9.39 -6.27 -21.97
N GLU A 115 9.21 -5.07 -22.48
CA GLU A 115 9.56 -4.72 -23.87
C GLU A 115 11.06 -4.55 -24.04
N THR A 116 11.69 -3.82 -23.14
CA THR A 116 13.14 -3.58 -23.14
C THR A 116 13.93 -4.68 -22.46
N GLN A 117 13.25 -5.64 -21.81
CA GLN A 117 13.85 -6.71 -21.02
C GLN A 117 14.84 -6.18 -19.96
N SER A 118 14.56 -5.00 -19.43
CA SER A 118 15.43 -4.33 -18.46
C SER A 118 14.65 -3.81 -17.26
N GLN A 119 15.34 -3.66 -16.16
CA GLN A 119 14.81 -3.02 -14.97
C GLN A 119 14.76 -1.48 -15.18
N ALA A 120 13.77 -0.82 -14.63
CA ALA A 120 13.68 0.64 -14.65
C ALA A 120 14.94 1.29 -14.07
N SER A 121 15.38 2.42 -14.65
CA SER A 121 16.50 3.22 -14.12
C SER A 121 16.11 3.92 -12.81
N ASP A 122 14.88 4.35 -12.75
CA ASP A 122 14.28 5.04 -11.60
C ASP A 122 12.78 4.77 -11.54
N TYR A 123 12.19 5.05 -10.40
CA TYR A 123 10.76 4.90 -10.19
C TYR A 123 10.27 5.88 -9.13
N LEU A 124 9.33 6.72 -9.51
CA LEU A 124 8.64 7.65 -8.63
C LEU A 124 7.23 7.13 -8.33
N LYS A 125 6.87 7.11 -7.07
CA LYS A 125 5.53 6.79 -6.58
C LYS A 125 5.08 7.87 -5.61
N TYR A 126 3.84 8.32 -5.76
CA TYR A 126 3.22 9.26 -4.83
C TYR A 126 1.75 8.91 -4.66
N GLY A 127 1.19 9.28 -3.54
CA GLY A 127 -0.21 9.02 -3.26
C GLY A 127 -0.74 9.85 -2.11
N ALA A 128 -2.06 9.90 -2.04
CA ALA A 128 -2.78 10.57 -0.96
C ALA A 128 -4.03 9.78 -0.57
N THR A 129 -4.40 9.88 0.68
CA THR A 129 -5.59 9.27 1.28
C THR A 129 -6.40 10.33 1.96
N LEU A 130 -7.69 10.43 1.67
CA LEU A 130 -8.65 11.20 2.45
C LEU A 130 -9.22 10.31 3.56
N LYS A 131 -9.30 10.85 4.77
CA LYS A 131 -9.86 10.17 5.95
C LYS A 131 -11.08 10.91 6.44
N LEU A 132 -12.18 10.19 6.63
CA LEU A 132 -13.42 10.69 7.24
C LEU A 132 -13.75 9.83 8.44
N GLY A 133 -13.85 10.46 9.60
CA GLY A 133 -14.12 9.78 10.85
C GLY A 133 -15.48 10.18 11.44
N TYR A 134 -16.15 9.22 12.04
CA TYR A 134 -17.33 9.43 12.84
C TYR A 134 -17.34 8.46 14.01
N ASP A 135 -17.36 8.97 15.23
CA ASP A 135 -17.30 8.19 16.47
C ASP A 135 -16.09 7.19 16.46
N LYS A 136 -16.37 5.92 16.41
CA LYS A 136 -15.38 4.83 16.38
C LYS A 136 -15.14 4.27 14.96
N THR A 137 -15.59 4.97 13.93
CA THR A 137 -15.53 4.52 12.54
C THR A 137 -14.70 5.46 11.69
N LEU A 138 -13.80 4.93 10.88
CA LEU A 138 -12.92 5.64 9.97
C LEU A 138 -13.11 5.09 8.54
N LEU A 139 -13.47 5.97 7.62
CA LEU A 139 -13.42 5.72 6.18
C LEU A 139 -12.16 6.34 5.60
N SER A 140 -11.39 5.55 4.87
CA SER A 140 -10.20 5.97 4.14
C SER A 140 -10.40 5.75 2.65
N VAL A 141 -10.09 6.75 1.82
CA VAL A 141 -10.27 6.71 0.36
C VAL A 141 -9.05 7.27 -0.31
N GLY A 142 -8.50 6.56 -1.29
CA GLY A 142 -7.33 6.97 -2.07
C GLY A 142 -6.25 5.92 -2.12
N GLU A 143 -5.00 6.34 -2.05
CA GLU A 143 -3.84 5.47 -2.01
C GLU A 143 -3.62 4.95 -0.59
N LEU A 144 -3.89 3.67 -0.36
CA LEU A 144 -3.89 3.05 0.96
C LEU A 144 -2.62 2.22 1.19
N TRP A 145 -2.01 2.36 2.37
CA TRP A 145 -0.90 1.51 2.85
C TRP A 145 -1.47 0.54 3.88
N LEU A 146 -2.04 -0.57 3.37
CA LEU A 146 -2.70 -1.58 4.19
C LEU A 146 -1.70 -2.65 4.61
N ASP A 147 -1.76 -3.03 5.88
CA ASP A 147 -1.02 -4.17 6.45
C ASP A 147 -2.02 -5.18 7.00
N LEU A 148 -2.68 -5.87 6.09
CA LEU A 148 -3.68 -6.90 6.36
C LEU A 148 -3.18 -8.26 5.86
N PRO A 149 -3.67 -9.38 6.40
CA PRO A 149 -3.24 -10.72 5.99
C PRO A 149 -3.33 -11.00 4.48
N VAL A 150 -4.24 -10.30 3.77
CA VAL A 150 -4.45 -10.46 2.31
C VAL A 150 -3.83 -9.34 1.48
N THR A 151 -3.35 -8.27 2.12
CA THR A 151 -2.77 -7.08 1.46
C THR A 151 -1.50 -6.63 2.17
N ALA A 152 -0.70 -7.59 2.62
CA ALA A 152 0.53 -7.30 3.33
C ALA A 152 1.50 -6.48 2.49
N VAL A 153 2.20 -5.57 3.14
CA VAL A 153 3.27 -4.78 2.51
C VAL A 153 4.42 -5.71 2.15
N ASP A 154 4.78 -5.75 0.87
CA ASP A 154 5.95 -6.50 0.42
C ASP A 154 7.25 -5.74 0.75
N ALA A 155 7.90 -6.17 1.83
CA ALA A 155 9.15 -5.57 2.29
C ALA A 155 10.35 -5.88 1.36
N SER A 156 10.24 -6.83 0.43
CA SER A 156 11.28 -7.16 -0.54
C SER A 156 11.39 -6.10 -1.64
N ARG A 157 10.34 -5.34 -1.87
CA ARG A 157 10.32 -4.26 -2.86
C ARG A 157 11.08 -3.04 -2.38
N GLN A 158 11.63 -2.29 -3.34
CA GLN A 158 12.37 -1.06 -3.02
C GLN A 158 11.45 0.03 -2.49
N LEU A 159 10.26 0.17 -3.07
CA LEU A 159 9.21 1.07 -2.58
C LEU A 159 8.07 0.25 -1.97
N LEU A 160 7.45 0.81 -0.93
CA LEU A 160 6.33 0.15 -0.27
C LEU A 160 5.13 -0.01 -1.21
N THR A 161 4.51 -1.17 -1.13
CA THR A 161 3.27 -1.45 -1.85
C THR A 161 2.14 -0.59 -1.29
N SER A 162 1.34 -0.04 -2.18
CA SER A 162 0.12 0.67 -1.86
C SER A 162 -0.99 0.20 -2.79
N TYR A 163 -2.21 0.44 -2.40
CA TYR A 163 -3.40 0.03 -3.10
C TYR A 163 -4.31 1.23 -3.29
N TRP A 164 -4.86 1.40 -4.47
CA TRP A 164 -5.88 2.41 -4.70
C TRP A 164 -7.25 1.85 -4.30
N GLY A 165 -8.00 2.57 -3.47
CA GLY A 165 -9.31 2.07 -3.09
C GLY A 165 -9.97 2.77 -1.91
N THR A 166 -10.82 2.03 -1.24
CA THR A 166 -11.56 2.47 -0.05
C THR A 166 -11.43 1.43 1.05
N ASN A 167 -11.32 1.90 2.27
CA ASN A 167 -11.27 1.07 3.46
C ASN A 167 -12.11 1.68 4.58
N LEU A 168 -13.00 0.90 5.17
CA LEU A 168 -13.81 1.27 6.33
C LEU A 168 -13.39 0.42 7.51
N LYS A 169 -12.95 1.08 8.58
CA LYS A 169 -12.57 0.44 9.85
C LYS A 169 -13.47 0.96 10.95
N SER A 170 -14.05 0.06 11.75
CA SER A 170 -14.93 0.41 12.86
C SER A 170 -14.60 -0.42 14.09
N GLN A 171 -14.47 0.26 15.24
CA GLN A 171 -14.34 -0.39 16.53
C GLN A 171 -15.74 -0.74 17.05
N LEU A 172 -16.05 -2.03 17.12
CA LEU A 172 -17.37 -2.53 17.55
C LEU A 172 -17.46 -2.67 19.08
N SER A 173 -16.33 -2.98 19.73
CA SER A 173 -16.18 -3.02 21.18
C SER A 173 -14.73 -2.72 21.55
N ASP A 174 -14.40 -2.70 22.84
CA ASP A 174 -13.02 -2.46 23.30
C ASP A 174 -12.03 -3.55 22.85
N GLN A 175 -12.53 -4.72 22.42
CA GLN A 175 -11.73 -5.86 22.00
C GLN A 175 -11.98 -6.31 20.57
N LEU A 176 -12.97 -5.70 19.89
CA LEU A 176 -13.40 -6.13 18.56
C LEU A 176 -13.46 -4.94 17.59
N TYR A 177 -12.85 -5.09 16.44
CA TYR A 177 -13.04 -4.19 15.30
C TYR A 177 -13.42 -4.96 14.04
N ALA A 178 -14.10 -4.29 13.14
CA ALA A 178 -14.39 -4.77 11.80
C ALA A 178 -13.69 -3.88 10.78
N GLU A 179 -13.19 -4.49 9.72
CA GLU A 179 -12.56 -3.79 8.61
C GLU A 179 -13.05 -4.37 7.30
N ILE A 180 -13.50 -3.51 6.39
CA ILE A 180 -13.98 -3.87 5.07
C ILE A 180 -13.45 -2.87 4.05
N GLY A 181 -12.98 -3.37 2.91
CA GLY A 181 -12.45 -2.50 1.87
C GLY A 181 -12.54 -3.11 0.48
N ARG A 182 -12.37 -2.25 -0.51
CA ARG A 182 -12.14 -2.62 -1.90
C ARG A 182 -10.89 -1.90 -2.38
N VAL A 183 -9.96 -2.65 -2.92
CA VAL A 183 -8.70 -2.15 -3.46
C VAL A 183 -8.41 -2.73 -4.84
N GLU A 184 -7.64 -1.97 -5.61
CA GLU A 184 -7.14 -2.33 -6.95
C GLU A 184 -5.62 -2.18 -7.00
#